data_0584c54bcec48a31c56a5b7657e91ab8
#
_entry.id   0584c54bcec48a31c56a5b7657e91ab8
#
_cell.length_a   1.000
_cell.length_b   1.000
_cell.length_c   1.000
_cell.angle_alpha   90.00
_cell.angle_beta   90.00
_cell.angle_gamma   90.00
#
_symmetry.space_group_name_H-M   'P 1'
#
loop_
_entity.id
_entity.type
_entity.pdbx_description
1 polymer ?
#
loop_
_entity_poly.entity_id
_entity_poly.type
_entity_poly.pdbx_seq_one_letter_code
_entity_poly.pdbx_strand_id
1 'polypeptide(L)'
;MNTHTPPLRIALICDWFRPRVGGIEIHLQGLAEGLTRAGHEPHVITATPGPATDYPFPVHRLAVPVTERFGFVYTPAPFIQIQALLRRLAFDVVHCHSSILSPLTYGSLYLAKRLGLPAVMTCHSVLKYYWGLFLVADRLWGWSRWPVLFSAVSPTAAAFLEKAGRMAAVHILPNAVHSDRWRLPEVQKDPDEILLVSVMRLSIRKRGHTLIRLLPELLRQCPPNRRLHLTIVGDGTQKPRLERLVCRLGLQGVVDLPGVLDQTVIAALFARSDIFVLPANQEAFGVAALEARSAGLPVVGMGRSALSHFIRHGVEGLLAADDGELGKHLLSLIHDDESRRHIARHNRTTATEWTWESAISRHLELYAQARQERDRFNGQRLCRIRGNEP
;
A
#
# COMPACT_ATOMS: atom_id res chain seq x y z
N MET A 1 6.52 30.44 2.44
CA MET A 1 5.53 31.14 1.59
C MET A 1 4.20 30.42 1.73
N ASN A 2 3.28 30.94 2.57
CA ASN A 2 1.93 30.39 2.72
C ASN A 2 1.09 30.79 1.50
N THR A 3 1.14 30.03 0.43
CA THR A 3 0.11 30.11 -0.60
C THR A 3 -1.11 29.36 -0.06
N HIS A 4 -2.07 30.11 0.52
CA HIS A 4 -3.37 29.56 0.89
C HIS A 4 -4.07 29.03 -0.38
N THR A 5 -3.80 27.79 -0.74
CA THR A 5 -4.64 27.09 -1.71
C THR A 5 -6.03 26.98 -1.08
N PRO A 6 -7.11 27.42 -1.74
CA PRO A 6 -8.46 27.32 -1.17
C PRO A 6 -8.77 25.87 -0.82
N PRO A 7 -9.56 25.60 0.24
CA PRO A 7 -9.98 24.27 0.60
C PRO A 7 -10.54 23.51 -0.60
N LEU A 8 -10.03 22.31 -0.86
CA LEU A 8 -10.53 21.44 -1.92
C LEU A 8 -11.47 20.40 -1.33
N ARG A 9 -12.61 20.18 -1.97
CA ARG A 9 -13.47 19.05 -1.69
C ARG A 9 -13.08 17.88 -2.57
N ILE A 10 -12.63 16.77 -1.95
CA ILE A 10 -11.96 15.66 -2.63
C ILE A 10 -12.75 14.37 -2.42
N ALA A 11 -13.20 13.73 -3.50
CA ALA A 11 -13.78 12.38 -3.43
C ALA A 11 -12.67 11.33 -3.47
N LEU A 12 -12.43 10.62 -2.38
CA LEU A 12 -11.51 9.49 -2.29
C LEU A 12 -12.31 8.19 -2.47
N ILE A 13 -12.21 7.57 -3.64
CA ILE A 13 -13.04 6.40 -3.99
C ILE A 13 -12.21 5.13 -3.98
N CYS A 14 -12.66 4.13 -3.22
CA CYS A 14 -12.02 2.82 -3.16
C CYS A 14 -13.05 1.71 -2.91
N ASP A 15 -12.87 0.56 -3.56
CA ASP A 15 -13.69 -0.63 -3.31
C ASP A 15 -13.59 -1.07 -1.83
N TRP A 16 -12.42 -0.84 -1.21
CA TRP A 16 -12.08 -1.32 0.12
C TRP A 16 -11.76 -0.18 1.08
N PHE A 17 -12.36 -0.25 2.31
CA PHE A 17 -12.06 0.63 3.43
C PHE A 17 -12.25 -0.10 4.76
N ARG A 18 -11.96 0.57 5.88
CA ARG A 18 -12.22 0.05 7.22
C ARG A 18 -13.70 -0.39 7.39
N PRO A 19 -13.97 -1.47 8.15
CA PRO A 19 -13.12 -2.15 9.13
C PRO A 19 -12.14 -3.17 8.54
N ARG A 20 -12.16 -3.40 7.22
CA ARG A 20 -11.16 -4.26 6.58
C ARG A 20 -9.76 -3.68 6.77
N VAL A 21 -8.77 -4.55 7.04
CA VAL A 21 -7.37 -4.16 7.24
C VAL A 21 -6.52 -4.60 6.06
N GLY A 22 -5.79 -3.65 5.48
CA GLY A 22 -4.85 -3.86 4.39
C GLY A 22 -4.12 -2.57 4.03
N GLY A 23 -3.14 -2.66 3.13
CA GLY A 23 -2.29 -1.52 2.77
C GLY A 23 -3.05 -0.35 2.15
N ILE A 24 -4.07 -0.63 1.30
CA ILE A 24 -4.89 0.41 0.67
C ILE A 24 -5.77 1.12 1.70
N GLU A 25 -6.41 0.34 2.58
CA GLU A 25 -7.32 0.84 3.60
C GLU A 25 -6.60 1.75 4.60
N ILE A 26 -5.39 1.35 5.03
CA ILE A 26 -4.53 2.15 5.91
C ILE A 26 -4.07 3.43 5.19
N HIS A 27 -3.62 3.30 3.94
CA HIS A 27 -3.20 4.45 3.14
C HIS A 27 -4.34 5.45 2.94
N LEU A 28 -5.54 4.97 2.55
CA LEU A 28 -6.69 5.82 2.29
C LEU A 28 -7.13 6.58 3.55
N GLN A 29 -7.13 5.92 4.71
CA GLN A 29 -7.40 6.57 5.99
C GLN A 29 -6.36 7.65 6.30
N GLY A 30 -5.06 7.32 6.20
CA GLY A 30 -3.99 8.28 6.46
C GLY A 30 -3.98 9.47 5.49
N LEU A 31 -4.31 9.23 4.20
CA LEU A 31 -4.48 10.29 3.21
C LEU A 31 -5.64 11.23 3.57
N ALA A 32 -6.80 10.67 3.93
CA ALA A 32 -7.96 11.47 4.33
C ALA A 32 -7.66 12.28 5.61
N GLU A 33 -7.06 11.66 6.64
CA GLU A 33 -6.63 12.36 7.85
C GLU A 33 -5.61 13.47 7.56
N GLY A 34 -4.65 13.20 6.66
CA GLY A 34 -3.63 14.19 6.28
C GLY A 34 -4.22 15.38 5.52
N LEU A 35 -5.12 15.13 4.57
CA LEU A 35 -5.84 16.18 3.83
C LEU A 35 -6.72 17.03 4.75
N THR A 36 -7.42 16.41 5.71
CA THR A 36 -8.22 17.14 6.71
C THR A 36 -7.33 18.06 7.56
N ARG A 37 -6.18 17.55 8.05
CA ARG A 37 -5.21 18.38 8.78
C ARG A 37 -4.62 19.53 7.95
N ALA A 38 -4.51 19.32 6.64
CA ALA A 38 -4.07 20.36 5.71
C ALA A 38 -5.18 21.37 5.34
N GLY A 39 -6.38 21.26 5.92
CA GLY A 39 -7.50 22.20 5.71
C GLY A 39 -8.37 21.89 4.48
N HIS A 40 -8.27 20.68 3.91
CA HIS A 40 -9.12 20.23 2.81
C HIS A 40 -10.30 19.38 3.31
N GLU A 41 -11.29 19.16 2.44
CA GLU A 41 -12.51 18.38 2.73
C GLU A 41 -12.50 17.03 1.98
N PRO A 42 -11.76 15.99 2.47
CA PRO A 42 -11.81 14.68 1.85
C PRO A 42 -13.09 13.93 2.25
N HIS A 43 -13.72 13.27 1.29
CA HIS A 43 -14.87 12.37 1.47
C HIS A 43 -14.48 10.98 1.00
N VAL A 44 -14.49 9.99 1.86
CA VAL A 44 -14.26 8.59 1.47
C VAL A 44 -15.57 7.97 0.96
N ILE A 45 -15.53 7.37 -0.24
CA ILE A 45 -16.68 6.66 -0.84
C ILE A 45 -16.26 5.21 -1.07
N THR A 46 -16.98 4.27 -0.46
CA THR A 46 -16.61 2.84 -0.49
C THR A 46 -17.80 1.91 -0.55
N ALA A 47 -17.60 0.72 -1.12
CA ALA A 47 -18.55 -0.38 -1.06
C ALA A 47 -18.39 -1.26 0.19
N THR A 48 -17.33 -1.07 0.99
CA THR A 48 -17.11 -1.86 2.20
C THR A 48 -18.17 -1.53 3.26
N PRO A 49 -18.99 -2.50 3.71
CA PRO A 49 -19.91 -2.30 4.81
C PRO A 49 -19.14 -2.06 6.11
N GLY A 50 -19.76 -1.40 7.06
CA GLY A 50 -19.15 -1.17 8.38
C GLY A 50 -19.98 -0.21 9.22
N PRO A 51 -19.66 -0.10 10.51
CA PRO A 51 -20.34 0.81 11.42
C PRO A 51 -20.13 2.27 11.01
N ALA A 52 -21.01 3.14 11.47
CA ALA A 52 -20.75 4.55 11.56
C ALA A 52 -19.62 4.73 12.59
N THR A 53 -18.44 5.09 12.13
CA THR A 53 -17.26 5.36 12.97
C THR A 53 -17.00 6.86 12.92
N ASP A 54 -16.60 7.42 14.03
CA ASP A 54 -16.28 8.84 14.13
C ASP A 54 -14.89 9.12 13.49
N TYR A 55 -14.91 9.35 12.17
CA TYR A 55 -13.75 9.81 11.43
C TYR A 55 -13.76 11.35 11.35
N PRO A 56 -12.61 12.02 11.32
CA PRO A 56 -12.54 13.48 11.13
C PRO A 56 -12.91 13.91 9.69
N PHE A 57 -13.51 13.02 8.90
CA PHE A 57 -13.94 13.22 7.52
C PHE A 57 -15.17 12.34 7.22
N PRO A 58 -16.04 12.75 6.29
CA PRO A 58 -17.20 11.97 5.89
C PRO A 58 -16.85 10.65 5.21
N VAL A 59 -17.52 9.56 5.60
CA VAL A 59 -17.43 8.24 4.96
C VAL A 59 -18.78 7.84 4.39
N HIS A 60 -18.88 7.77 3.06
CA HIS A 60 -20.09 7.34 2.34
C HIS A 60 -19.99 5.85 2.03
N ARG A 61 -20.72 5.03 2.77
CA ARG A 61 -20.83 3.60 2.52
C ARG A 61 -22.00 3.34 1.59
N LEU A 62 -21.69 2.77 0.42
CA LEU A 62 -22.70 2.50 -0.61
C LEU A 62 -23.55 1.30 -0.18
N ALA A 63 -24.87 1.44 -0.28
CA ALA A 63 -25.82 0.36 0.00
C ALA A 63 -25.87 -0.61 -1.17
N VAL A 64 -24.95 -1.57 -1.20
CA VAL A 64 -24.82 -2.55 -2.29
C VAL A 64 -24.60 -3.94 -1.73
N PRO A 65 -25.19 -4.98 -2.36
CA PRO A 65 -24.84 -6.35 -2.03
C PRO A 65 -23.40 -6.60 -2.44
N VAL A 66 -22.53 -6.76 -1.43
CA VAL A 66 -21.16 -7.20 -1.64
C VAL A 66 -21.16 -8.70 -1.47
N THR A 67 -20.73 -9.44 -2.49
CA THR A 67 -20.52 -10.88 -2.31
C THR A 67 -19.32 -11.06 -1.37
N GLU A 68 -19.54 -11.58 -0.18
CA GLU A 68 -18.54 -11.78 0.87
C GLU A 68 -17.27 -12.49 0.37
N ARG A 69 -17.45 -13.38 -0.61
CA ARG A 69 -16.36 -14.21 -1.14
C ARG A 69 -15.38 -13.47 -2.02
N PHE A 70 -15.81 -12.42 -2.76
CA PHE A 70 -14.96 -11.71 -3.73
C PHE A 70 -14.92 -10.20 -3.50
N GLY A 71 -15.86 -9.64 -2.73
CA GLY A 71 -15.96 -8.23 -2.45
C GLY A 71 -16.22 -7.35 -3.68
N PHE A 72 -16.75 -7.92 -4.76
CA PHE A 72 -17.02 -7.20 -5.99
C PHE A 72 -18.45 -6.70 -6.05
N VAL A 73 -18.59 -5.55 -6.67
CA VAL A 73 -19.87 -4.93 -6.96
C VAL A 73 -20.27 -5.33 -8.38
N TYR A 74 -21.37 -6.08 -8.51
CA TYR A 74 -21.86 -6.58 -9.82
C TYR A 74 -23.13 -5.90 -10.30
N THR A 75 -23.64 -4.90 -9.55
CA THR A 75 -24.90 -4.22 -9.90
C THR A 75 -24.65 -2.77 -10.30
N PRO A 76 -25.52 -2.13 -11.10
CA PRO A 76 -25.39 -0.71 -11.43
C PRO A 76 -25.71 0.24 -10.27
N ALA A 77 -26.37 -0.25 -9.20
CA ALA A 77 -26.82 0.56 -8.08
C ALA A 77 -25.72 1.47 -7.42
N PRO A 78 -24.49 0.99 -7.14
CA PRO A 78 -23.47 1.85 -6.57
C PRO A 78 -23.06 2.99 -7.48
N PHE A 79 -23.05 2.78 -8.81
CA PHE A 79 -22.70 3.83 -9.75
C PHE A 79 -23.74 4.94 -9.81
N ILE A 80 -25.03 4.60 -9.64
CA ILE A 80 -26.11 5.58 -9.49
C ILE A 80 -25.91 6.40 -8.21
N GLN A 81 -25.61 5.75 -7.09
CA GLN A 81 -25.33 6.43 -5.82
C GLN A 81 -24.10 7.33 -5.91
N ILE A 82 -22.99 6.85 -6.51
CA ILE A 82 -21.79 7.66 -6.73
C ILE A 82 -22.10 8.87 -7.63
N GLN A 83 -22.81 8.67 -8.73
CA GLN A 83 -23.19 9.75 -9.62
C GLN A 83 -24.01 10.83 -8.89
N ALA A 84 -24.94 10.42 -8.03
CA ALA A 84 -25.73 11.34 -7.21
C ALA A 84 -24.86 12.11 -6.20
N LEU A 85 -23.89 11.41 -5.53
CA LEU A 85 -22.94 12.05 -4.63
C LEU A 85 -22.04 13.05 -5.35
N LEU A 86 -21.46 12.65 -6.49
CA LEU A 86 -20.56 13.51 -7.28
C LEU A 86 -21.26 14.79 -7.77
N ARG A 87 -22.54 14.70 -8.13
CA ARG A 87 -23.33 15.88 -8.53
C ARG A 87 -23.73 16.76 -7.35
N ARG A 88 -24.17 16.14 -6.22
CA ARG A 88 -24.70 16.84 -5.06
C ARG A 88 -23.61 17.59 -4.28
N LEU A 89 -22.45 16.99 -4.12
CA LEU A 89 -21.38 17.51 -3.25
C LEU A 89 -20.36 18.39 -3.98
N ALA A 90 -20.47 18.53 -5.31
CA ALA A 90 -19.64 19.42 -6.13
C ALA A 90 -18.13 19.28 -5.81
N PHE A 91 -17.58 18.09 -6.00
CA PHE A 91 -16.17 17.81 -5.75
C PHE A 91 -15.25 18.54 -6.73
N ASP A 92 -14.14 19.07 -6.21
CA ASP A 92 -13.07 19.69 -7.00
C ASP A 92 -12.22 18.65 -7.72
N VAL A 93 -12.03 17.47 -7.09
CA VAL A 93 -11.23 16.35 -7.61
C VAL A 93 -11.84 15.02 -7.19
N VAL A 94 -11.80 14.06 -8.10
CA VAL A 94 -12.12 12.65 -7.83
C VAL A 94 -10.84 11.85 -7.86
N HIS A 95 -10.44 11.27 -6.74
CA HIS A 95 -9.26 10.41 -6.63
C HIS A 95 -9.68 8.96 -6.36
N CYS A 96 -9.42 8.10 -7.33
CA CYS A 96 -9.77 6.69 -7.30
C CYS A 96 -8.56 5.83 -6.94
N HIS A 97 -8.69 4.96 -5.93
CA HIS A 97 -7.63 4.06 -5.49
C HIS A 97 -7.92 2.63 -5.93
N SER A 98 -7.09 2.09 -6.83
CA SER A 98 -7.30 0.77 -7.42
C SER A 98 -6.38 -0.31 -6.87
N SER A 99 -6.93 -1.51 -6.72
CA SER A 99 -6.19 -2.77 -6.67
C SER A 99 -6.17 -3.43 -8.06
N ILE A 100 -5.90 -4.74 -8.13
CA ILE A 100 -5.94 -5.48 -9.41
C ILE A 100 -7.37 -5.50 -9.98
N LEU A 101 -8.35 -5.78 -9.12
CA LEU A 101 -9.76 -5.83 -9.49
C LEU A 101 -10.51 -4.82 -8.61
N SER A 102 -10.92 -3.71 -9.21
CA SER A 102 -11.57 -2.59 -8.53
C SER A 102 -12.69 -2.01 -9.40
N PRO A 103 -13.80 -2.76 -9.60
CA PRO A 103 -14.89 -2.33 -10.48
C PRO A 103 -15.47 -0.98 -10.09
N LEU A 104 -15.62 -0.72 -8.77
CA LEU A 104 -16.12 0.55 -8.27
C LEU A 104 -15.22 1.70 -8.70
N THR A 105 -13.92 1.54 -8.53
CA THR A 105 -12.89 2.51 -8.89
C THR A 105 -12.95 2.82 -10.40
N TYR A 106 -12.92 1.79 -11.26
CA TYR A 106 -12.91 2.00 -12.71
C TYR A 106 -14.20 2.63 -13.23
N GLY A 107 -15.36 2.20 -12.71
CA GLY A 107 -16.64 2.80 -13.05
C GLY A 107 -16.76 4.25 -12.58
N SER A 108 -16.18 4.58 -11.42
CA SER A 108 -16.15 5.94 -10.88
C SER A 108 -15.29 6.88 -11.72
N LEU A 109 -14.16 6.41 -12.26
CA LEU A 109 -13.36 7.17 -13.22
C LEU A 109 -14.13 7.48 -14.50
N TYR A 110 -14.88 6.52 -15.01
CA TYR A 110 -15.75 6.74 -16.17
C TYR A 110 -16.84 7.78 -15.86
N LEU A 111 -17.46 7.75 -14.68
CA LEU A 111 -18.42 8.75 -14.25
C LEU A 111 -17.78 10.13 -14.09
N ALA A 112 -16.60 10.25 -13.48
CA ALA A 112 -15.87 11.50 -13.34
C ALA A 112 -15.59 12.12 -14.73
N LYS A 113 -15.09 11.31 -15.69
CA LYS A 113 -14.92 11.73 -17.09
C LYS A 113 -16.23 12.24 -17.70
N ARG A 114 -17.35 11.51 -17.53
CA ARG A 114 -18.65 11.91 -18.08
C ARG A 114 -19.18 13.22 -17.48
N LEU A 115 -18.90 13.45 -16.21
CA LEU A 115 -19.31 14.66 -15.47
C LEU A 115 -18.33 15.82 -15.67
N GLY A 116 -17.23 15.63 -16.40
CA GLY A 116 -16.20 16.65 -16.60
C GLY A 116 -15.46 17.02 -15.34
N LEU A 117 -15.35 16.11 -14.35
CA LEU A 117 -14.63 16.35 -13.12
C LEU A 117 -13.13 16.01 -13.26
N PRO A 118 -12.24 16.80 -12.67
CA PRO A 118 -10.83 16.44 -12.57
C PRO A 118 -10.68 15.09 -11.88
N ALA A 119 -9.88 14.18 -12.44
CA ALA A 119 -9.75 12.84 -11.90
C ALA A 119 -8.30 12.35 -11.83
N VAL A 120 -8.00 11.63 -10.77
CA VAL A 120 -6.73 10.93 -10.53
C VAL A 120 -7.04 9.46 -10.25
N MET A 121 -6.19 8.54 -10.71
CA MET A 121 -6.22 7.13 -10.31
C MET A 121 -4.87 6.71 -9.78
N THR A 122 -4.83 6.19 -8.54
CA THR A 122 -3.62 5.57 -7.97
C THR A 122 -3.73 4.05 -7.95
N CYS A 123 -2.78 3.37 -8.59
CA CYS A 123 -2.65 1.92 -8.57
C CYS A 123 -1.80 1.45 -7.39
N HIS A 124 -2.39 0.63 -6.51
CA HIS A 124 -1.75 0.06 -5.33
C HIS A 124 -1.25 -1.39 -5.51
N SER A 125 -1.26 -1.90 -6.73
CA SER A 125 -0.93 -3.30 -7.00
C SER A 125 -0.01 -3.48 -8.19
N VAL A 126 0.83 -4.51 -8.14
CA VAL A 126 1.63 -4.94 -9.28
C VAL A 126 0.75 -5.76 -10.23
N LEU A 127 0.51 -5.25 -11.44
CA LEU A 127 -0.37 -5.86 -12.46
C LEU A 127 0.34 -6.90 -13.34
N LYS A 128 1.42 -7.53 -12.86
CA LYS A 128 2.31 -8.39 -13.65
C LYS A 128 1.59 -9.43 -14.53
N TYR A 129 0.52 -10.05 -14.03
CA TYR A 129 -0.21 -11.10 -14.77
C TYR A 129 -1.47 -10.60 -15.47
N TYR A 130 -1.89 -9.36 -15.21
CA TYR A 130 -3.16 -8.82 -15.68
C TYR A 130 -3.00 -7.68 -16.70
N TRP A 131 -1.75 -7.23 -16.97
CA TRP A 131 -1.51 -6.12 -17.88
C TRP A 131 -2.11 -6.34 -19.28
N GLY A 132 -2.10 -7.59 -19.78
CA GLY A 132 -2.69 -7.92 -21.07
C GLY A 132 -4.21 -7.73 -21.12
N LEU A 133 -4.91 -8.04 -20.00
CA LEU A 133 -6.34 -7.78 -19.88
C LEU A 133 -6.62 -6.26 -19.91
N PHE A 134 -5.84 -5.47 -19.19
CA PHE A 134 -5.96 -4.00 -19.21
C PHE A 134 -5.61 -3.41 -20.57
N LEU A 135 -4.66 -3.99 -21.30
CA LEU A 135 -4.33 -3.59 -22.67
C LEU A 135 -5.51 -3.85 -23.64
N VAL A 136 -6.18 -5.00 -23.52
CA VAL A 136 -7.40 -5.30 -24.31
C VAL A 136 -8.50 -4.33 -23.92
N ALA A 137 -8.71 -4.08 -22.63
CA ALA A 137 -9.68 -3.11 -22.16
C ALA A 137 -9.38 -1.69 -22.68
N ASP A 138 -8.11 -1.28 -22.75
CA ASP A 138 -7.74 0.02 -23.33
C ASP A 138 -8.05 0.10 -24.82
N ARG A 139 -7.82 -0.99 -25.53
CA ARG A 139 -8.14 -1.07 -26.95
C ARG A 139 -9.64 -0.91 -27.23
N LEU A 140 -10.49 -1.41 -26.32
CA LEU A 140 -11.96 -1.36 -26.46
C LEU A 140 -12.55 -0.02 -25.98
N TRP A 141 -12.07 0.51 -24.87
CA TRP A 141 -12.66 1.68 -24.20
C TRP A 141 -11.77 2.92 -24.20
N GLY A 142 -10.51 2.83 -24.61
CA GLY A 142 -9.56 3.94 -24.69
C GLY A 142 -9.34 4.63 -23.35
N TRP A 143 -9.29 3.89 -22.24
CA TRP A 143 -9.22 4.46 -20.91
C TRP A 143 -7.91 5.25 -20.67
N SER A 144 -6.80 4.88 -21.32
CA SER A 144 -5.54 5.61 -21.25
C SER A 144 -5.56 7.01 -21.87
N ARG A 145 -6.57 7.29 -22.69
CA ARG A 145 -6.80 8.59 -23.35
C ARG A 145 -7.83 9.47 -22.63
N TRP A 146 -8.32 9.01 -21.49
CA TRP A 146 -9.24 9.83 -20.71
C TRP A 146 -8.49 10.99 -20.06
N PRO A 147 -9.14 12.13 -19.79
CA PRO A 147 -8.57 13.27 -19.07
C PRO A 147 -8.44 12.92 -17.57
N VAL A 148 -7.64 11.90 -17.28
CA VAL A 148 -7.39 11.33 -15.96
C VAL A 148 -5.90 11.23 -15.79
N LEU A 149 -5.36 11.70 -14.68
CA LEU A 149 -3.97 11.48 -14.34
C LEU A 149 -3.81 10.13 -13.63
N PHE A 150 -2.91 9.32 -14.18
CA PHE A 150 -2.62 8.00 -13.64
C PHE A 150 -1.39 8.08 -12.75
N SER A 151 -1.47 7.44 -11.59
CA SER A 151 -0.38 7.31 -10.65
C SER A 151 -0.26 5.90 -10.09
N ALA A 152 0.88 5.60 -9.52
CA ALA A 152 1.16 4.34 -8.84
C ALA A 152 1.98 4.59 -7.57
N VAL A 153 1.90 3.67 -6.63
CA VAL A 153 2.60 3.80 -5.33
C VAL A 153 4.11 3.55 -5.42
N SER A 154 4.61 3.07 -6.55
CA SER A 154 6.04 2.86 -6.80
C SER A 154 6.34 2.74 -8.29
N PRO A 155 7.59 2.95 -8.72
CA PRO A 155 8.05 2.67 -10.09
C PRO A 155 7.75 1.24 -10.54
N THR A 156 7.87 0.25 -9.64
CA THR A 156 7.51 -1.15 -9.91
C THR A 156 6.04 -1.32 -10.28
N ALA A 157 5.14 -0.61 -9.60
CA ALA A 157 3.72 -0.65 -9.93
C ALA A 157 3.41 0.17 -11.20
N ALA A 158 4.07 1.31 -11.41
CA ALA A 158 3.93 2.19 -12.57
C ALA A 158 4.28 1.47 -13.87
N ALA A 159 5.41 0.78 -13.94
CA ALA A 159 5.88 0.09 -15.13
C ALA A 159 4.85 -0.88 -15.75
N PHE A 160 4.03 -1.53 -14.91
CA PHE A 160 2.95 -2.40 -15.41
C PHE A 160 1.73 -1.62 -15.88
N LEU A 161 1.45 -0.46 -15.28
CA LEU A 161 0.34 0.40 -15.68
C LEU A 161 0.66 1.11 -17.01
N GLU A 162 1.88 1.62 -17.17
CA GLU A 162 2.39 2.19 -18.42
C GLU A 162 2.29 1.19 -19.58
N LYS A 163 2.75 -0.04 -19.34
CA LYS A 163 2.63 -1.12 -20.32
C LYS A 163 1.18 -1.45 -20.68
N ALA A 164 0.29 -1.47 -19.69
CA ALA A 164 -1.13 -1.78 -19.85
C ALA A 164 -1.89 -0.72 -20.65
N GLY A 165 -1.60 0.56 -20.42
CA GLY A 165 -2.26 1.69 -21.09
C GLY A 165 -1.45 2.30 -22.23
N ARG A 166 -0.24 1.79 -22.51
CA ARG A 166 0.71 2.43 -23.46
C ARG A 166 0.94 3.91 -23.15
N MET A 167 0.93 4.27 -21.87
CA MET A 167 1.07 5.64 -21.42
C MET A 167 2.53 6.06 -21.41
N ALA A 168 2.79 7.34 -21.70
CA ALA A 168 4.13 7.89 -21.73
C ALA A 168 4.75 8.01 -20.34
N ALA A 169 3.92 8.30 -19.32
CA ALA A 169 4.37 8.41 -17.93
C ALA A 169 3.21 8.15 -16.96
N VAL A 170 3.54 7.57 -15.82
CA VAL A 170 2.66 7.39 -14.66
C VAL A 170 3.30 8.13 -13.49
N HIS A 171 2.55 8.97 -12.79
CA HIS A 171 3.04 9.70 -11.62
C HIS A 171 3.32 8.75 -10.47
N ILE A 172 4.35 9.03 -9.67
CA ILE A 172 4.64 8.22 -8.48
C ILE A 172 4.11 8.95 -7.25
N LEU A 173 3.11 8.35 -6.61
CA LEU A 173 2.56 8.77 -5.32
C LEU A 173 2.83 7.68 -4.27
N PRO A 174 3.96 7.72 -3.59
CA PRO A 174 4.32 6.69 -2.62
C PRO A 174 3.40 6.67 -1.41
N ASN A 175 3.27 5.51 -0.80
CA ASN A 175 2.67 5.43 0.53
C ASN A 175 3.55 6.14 1.56
N ALA A 176 2.94 6.55 2.67
CA ALA A 176 3.62 7.26 3.75
C ALA A 176 3.36 6.60 5.10
N VAL A 177 4.19 6.94 6.06
CA VAL A 177 4.06 6.50 7.46
C VAL A 177 4.12 7.69 8.42
N HIS A 178 3.50 7.51 9.57
CA HIS A 178 3.71 8.38 10.74
C HIS A 178 4.91 7.84 11.53
N SER A 179 6.11 8.31 11.22
CA SER A 179 7.35 7.79 11.82
C SER A 179 7.32 7.79 13.35
N ASP A 180 6.71 8.80 13.96
CA ASP A 180 6.63 8.93 15.42
C ASP A 180 5.82 7.80 16.08
N ARG A 181 4.84 7.25 15.38
CA ARG A 181 4.04 6.10 15.89
C ARG A 181 4.87 4.81 16.00
N TRP A 182 5.95 4.70 15.25
CA TRP A 182 6.78 3.51 15.17
C TRP A 182 8.07 3.63 16.01
N ARG A 183 8.52 4.84 16.31
CA ARG A 183 9.72 5.11 17.10
C ARG A 183 9.43 5.05 18.61
N LEU A 184 9.12 3.86 19.11
CA LEU A 184 8.98 3.67 20.55
C LEU A 184 10.34 3.77 21.24
N PRO A 185 10.37 4.07 22.56
CA PRO A 185 11.59 3.98 23.37
C PRO A 185 12.26 2.61 23.22
N GLU A 186 13.57 2.57 23.37
CA GLU A 186 14.30 1.31 23.36
C GLU A 186 13.86 0.41 24.52
N VAL A 187 13.58 -0.84 24.19
CA VAL A 187 13.23 -1.87 25.16
C VAL A 187 14.47 -2.73 25.40
N GLN A 188 14.71 -3.07 26.65
CA GLN A 188 15.76 -4.04 26.97
C GLN A 188 15.39 -5.38 26.34
N LYS A 189 16.23 -5.87 25.41
CA LYS A 189 16.07 -7.15 24.72
C LYS A 189 16.86 -8.23 25.44
N ASP A 190 16.37 -9.46 25.36
CA ASP A 190 17.14 -10.62 25.78
C ASP A 190 18.35 -10.79 24.84
N PRO A 191 19.60 -10.74 25.32
CA PRO A 191 20.78 -10.86 24.47
C PRO A 191 20.90 -12.25 23.83
N ASP A 192 20.26 -13.25 24.41
CA ASP A 192 20.29 -14.63 23.93
C ASP A 192 19.14 -14.95 22.95
N GLU A 193 18.29 -13.98 22.66
CA GLU A 193 17.16 -14.13 21.72
C GLU A 193 17.34 -13.28 20.47
N ILE A 194 17.01 -13.86 19.30
CA ILE A 194 16.87 -13.15 18.02
C ILE A 194 15.43 -13.30 17.56
N LEU A 195 14.70 -12.21 17.57
CA LEU A 195 13.31 -12.17 17.13
C LEU A 195 13.19 -11.67 15.69
N LEU A 196 12.80 -12.56 14.79
CA LEU A 196 12.38 -12.23 13.42
C LEU A 196 10.90 -11.86 13.43
N VAL A 197 10.54 -10.79 12.73
CA VAL A 197 9.14 -10.37 12.60
C VAL A 197 8.77 -10.14 11.14
N SER A 198 7.55 -10.52 10.78
CA SER A 198 6.95 -10.22 9.48
C SER A 198 5.50 -9.79 9.66
N VAL A 199 5.07 -8.74 8.96
CA VAL A 199 3.68 -8.26 8.97
C VAL A 199 3.17 -8.27 7.56
N MET A 200 2.18 -9.14 7.25
CA MET A 200 1.67 -9.30 5.90
C MET A 200 0.29 -9.95 5.87
N ARG A 201 -0.46 -9.72 4.79
CA ARG A 201 -1.62 -10.56 4.49
C ARG A 201 -1.15 -11.99 4.19
N LEU A 202 -1.73 -13.00 4.81
CA LEU A 202 -1.35 -14.40 4.60
C LEU A 202 -1.96 -14.94 3.29
N SER A 203 -1.39 -14.53 2.16
CA SER A 203 -1.74 -14.95 0.81
C SER A 203 -0.55 -15.62 0.10
N ILE A 204 -0.82 -16.39 -0.96
CA ILE A 204 0.22 -17.06 -1.74
C ILE A 204 1.31 -16.09 -2.20
N ARG A 205 0.92 -14.89 -2.66
CA ARG A 205 1.87 -13.88 -3.18
C ARG A 205 2.82 -13.33 -2.12
N LYS A 206 2.40 -13.31 -0.85
CA LYS A 206 3.22 -12.80 0.27
C LYS A 206 4.23 -13.83 0.77
N ARG A 207 4.08 -15.09 0.39
CA ARG A 207 5.09 -16.15 0.55
C ARG A 207 5.52 -16.44 1.99
N GLY A 208 4.60 -16.30 2.97
CA GLY A 208 4.90 -16.65 4.37
C GLY A 208 5.44 -18.05 4.56
N HIS A 209 5.07 -19.01 3.67
CA HIS A 209 5.61 -20.36 3.66
C HIS A 209 7.13 -20.42 3.40
N THR A 210 7.69 -19.45 2.69
CA THR A 210 9.14 -19.36 2.45
C THR A 210 9.88 -19.12 3.75
N LEU A 211 9.41 -18.19 4.59
CA LEU A 211 10.04 -17.91 5.89
C LEU A 211 10.04 -19.15 6.78
N ILE A 212 8.90 -19.84 6.88
CA ILE A 212 8.77 -21.06 7.70
C ILE A 212 9.71 -22.16 7.19
N ARG A 213 9.88 -22.31 5.87
CA ARG A 213 10.77 -23.31 5.27
C ARG A 213 12.26 -23.00 5.45
N LEU A 214 12.63 -21.73 5.60
CA LEU A 214 14.01 -21.33 5.87
C LEU A 214 14.43 -21.61 7.33
N LEU A 215 13.47 -21.63 8.26
CA LEU A 215 13.78 -21.74 9.69
C LEU A 215 14.58 -22.98 10.10
N PRO A 216 14.31 -24.22 9.61
CA PRO A 216 15.13 -25.38 10.01
C PRO A 216 16.62 -25.18 9.75
N GLU A 217 16.97 -24.56 8.62
CA GLU A 217 18.35 -24.25 8.27
C GLU A 217 18.92 -23.11 9.12
N LEU A 218 18.10 -22.05 9.35
CA LEU A 218 18.48 -20.93 10.22
C LEU A 218 18.73 -21.43 11.65
N LEU A 219 17.89 -22.31 12.19
CA LEU A 219 18.04 -22.88 13.53
C LEU A 219 19.30 -23.77 13.62
N ARG A 220 19.56 -24.58 12.60
CA ARG A 220 20.75 -25.44 12.57
C ARG A 220 22.05 -24.64 12.57
N GLN A 221 22.06 -23.46 11.95
CA GLN A 221 23.23 -22.59 11.86
C GLN A 221 23.22 -21.47 12.90
N CYS A 222 22.17 -21.33 13.69
CA CYS A 222 22.12 -20.34 14.75
C CYS A 222 23.19 -20.62 15.82
N PRO A 223 23.88 -19.61 16.37
CA PRO A 223 24.83 -19.82 17.47
C PRO A 223 24.17 -20.55 18.63
N PRO A 224 24.87 -21.53 19.27
CA PRO A 224 24.26 -22.42 20.28
C PRO A 224 23.80 -21.70 21.55
N ASN A 225 24.33 -20.51 21.82
CA ASN A 225 23.92 -19.64 22.92
C ASN A 225 22.73 -18.73 22.57
N ARG A 226 22.12 -18.88 21.38
CA ARG A 226 21.02 -18.02 20.93
C ARG A 226 19.76 -18.81 20.59
N ARG A 227 18.65 -18.21 20.93
CA ARG A 227 17.30 -18.70 20.57
C ARG A 227 16.76 -17.86 19.44
N LEU A 228 16.33 -18.51 18.37
CA LEU A 228 15.70 -17.86 17.22
C LEU A 228 14.20 -18.02 17.31
N HIS A 229 13.46 -16.93 17.14
CA HIS A 229 12.00 -16.92 17.12
C HIS A 229 11.48 -16.14 15.92
N LEU A 230 10.35 -16.57 15.32
CA LEU A 230 9.70 -15.92 14.20
C LEU A 230 8.23 -15.63 14.50
N THR A 231 7.85 -14.36 14.47
CA THR A 231 6.45 -13.94 14.54
C THR A 231 5.96 -13.48 13.16
N ILE A 232 4.91 -14.08 12.62
CA ILE A 232 4.26 -13.66 11.38
C ILE A 232 2.87 -13.11 11.69
N VAL A 233 2.75 -11.79 11.73
CA VAL A 233 1.50 -11.08 12.01
C VAL A 233 0.66 -10.95 10.73
N GLY A 234 -0.63 -11.21 10.85
CA GLY A 234 -1.61 -11.04 9.81
C GLY A 234 -2.54 -12.23 9.64
N ASP A 235 -3.49 -12.09 8.73
CA ASP A 235 -4.46 -13.13 8.41
C ASP A 235 -4.65 -13.27 6.89
N GLY A 236 -5.30 -14.35 6.48
CA GLY A 236 -5.61 -14.63 5.09
C GLY A 236 -5.76 -16.11 4.78
N THR A 237 -6.10 -16.40 3.53
CA THR A 237 -6.44 -17.75 3.05
C THR A 237 -5.33 -18.80 3.23
N GLN A 238 -4.10 -18.37 3.47
CA GLN A 238 -2.98 -19.29 3.68
C GLN A 238 -2.74 -19.62 5.15
N LYS A 239 -3.38 -18.97 6.12
CA LYS A 239 -3.13 -19.21 7.56
C LYS A 239 -3.21 -20.68 7.95
N PRO A 240 -4.29 -21.42 7.61
CA PRO A 240 -4.37 -22.85 7.99
C PRO A 240 -3.28 -23.71 7.36
N ARG A 241 -2.79 -23.32 6.18
CA ARG A 241 -1.68 -24.05 5.52
C ARG A 241 -0.33 -23.74 6.18
N LEU A 242 -0.12 -22.52 6.64
CA LEU A 242 1.08 -22.13 7.36
C LEU A 242 1.14 -22.81 8.73
N GLU A 243 0.04 -22.85 9.49
CA GLU A 243 -0.07 -23.58 10.76
C GLU A 243 0.27 -25.08 10.60
N ARG A 244 -0.30 -25.73 9.57
CA ARG A 244 0.05 -27.13 9.25
C ARG A 244 1.52 -27.30 8.85
N LEU A 245 2.13 -26.31 8.20
CA LEU A 245 3.54 -26.34 7.83
C LEU A 245 4.43 -26.24 9.08
N VAL A 246 4.09 -25.35 10.02
CA VAL A 246 4.78 -25.21 11.33
C VAL A 246 4.76 -26.55 12.08
N CYS A 247 3.58 -27.18 12.20
CA CYS A 247 3.46 -28.50 12.85
C CYS A 247 4.29 -29.59 12.15
N ARG A 248 4.23 -29.63 10.80
CA ARG A 248 4.96 -30.66 10.01
C ARG A 248 6.47 -30.55 10.16
N LEU A 249 6.99 -29.33 10.32
CA LEU A 249 8.42 -29.08 10.47
C LEU A 249 8.90 -29.10 11.93
N GLY A 250 7.99 -29.36 12.90
CA GLY A 250 8.32 -29.36 14.32
C GLY A 250 8.72 -27.99 14.87
N LEU A 251 8.17 -26.93 14.32
CA LEU A 251 8.52 -25.54 14.64
C LEU A 251 7.55 -24.89 15.66
N GLN A 252 6.73 -25.69 16.35
CA GLN A 252 5.91 -25.22 17.45
C GLN A 252 6.82 -24.64 18.56
N GLY A 253 6.47 -23.47 19.09
CA GLY A 253 7.32 -22.77 20.06
C GLY A 253 8.46 -21.94 19.45
N VAL A 254 8.66 -22.04 18.12
CA VAL A 254 9.62 -21.20 17.37
C VAL A 254 8.89 -20.21 16.45
N VAL A 255 7.70 -20.56 15.97
CA VAL A 255 6.90 -19.76 15.05
C VAL A 255 5.56 -19.41 15.66
N ASP A 256 5.29 -18.12 15.75
CA ASP A 256 3.98 -17.58 16.14
C ASP A 256 3.21 -17.03 14.94
N LEU A 257 1.91 -17.36 14.88
CA LEU A 257 0.94 -16.88 13.91
C LEU A 257 -0.25 -16.22 14.64
N PRO A 258 -0.05 -15.05 15.32
CA PRO A 258 -1.06 -14.47 16.22
C PRO A 258 -2.31 -13.95 15.51
N GLY A 259 -2.32 -13.93 14.17
CA GLY A 259 -3.40 -13.32 13.42
C GLY A 259 -3.20 -11.80 13.24
N VAL A 260 -4.31 -11.07 13.09
CA VAL A 260 -4.30 -9.61 12.95
C VAL A 260 -4.07 -8.98 14.32
N LEU A 261 -3.15 -8.03 14.38
CA LEU A 261 -2.88 -7.23 15.58
C LEU A 261 -3.10 -5.74 15.29
N ASP A 262 -3.41 -4.98 16.31
CA ASP A 262 -3.52 -3.53 16.22
C ASP A 262 -2.15 -2.87 16.01
N GLN A 263 -2.13 -1.68 15.40
CA GLN A 263 -0.90 -0.96 15.10
C GLN A 263 -0.03 -0.68 16.36
N THR A 264 -0.66 -0.41 17.48
CA THR A 264 0.04 -0.21 18.77
C THR A 264 0.76 -1.47 19.24
N VAL A 265 0.12 -2.63 19.10
CA VAL A 265 0.71 -3.94 19.43
C VAL A 265 1.84 -4.28 18.45
N ILE A 266 1.66 -3.98 17.14
CA ILE A 266 2.71 -4.18 16.13
C ILE A 266 3.90 -3.27 16.41
N ALA A 267 3.70 -2.01 16.82
CA ALA A 267 4.78 -1.10 17.17
C ALA A 267 5.57 -1.62 18.40
N ALA A 268 4.89 -2.11 19.43
CA ALA A 268 5.53 -2.75 20.58
C ALA A 268 6.28 -4.03 20.19
N LEU A 269 5.75 -4.81 19.26
CA LEU A 269 6.44 -6.00 18.73
C LEU A 269 7.69 -5.59 17.93
N PHE A 270 7.62 -4.55 17.10
CA PHE A 270 8.80 -4.04 16.38
C PHE A 270 9.89 -3.56 17.33
N ALA A 271 9.53 -2.85 18.42
CA ALA A 271 10.51 -2.38 19.41
C ALA A 271 11.30 -3.54 20.06
N ARG A 272 10.67 -4.72 20.20
CA ARG A 272 11.29 -5.93 20.75
C ARG A 272 12.00 -6.78 19.71
N SER A 273 11.68 -6.65 18.43
CA SER A 273 12.22 -7.46 17.34
C SER A 273 13.63 -7.01 16.93
N ASP A 274 14.36 -7.89 16.26
CA ASP A 274 15.72 -7.65 15.78
C ASP A 274 15.82 -7.48 14.28
N ILE A 275 14.99 -8.20 13.51
CA ILE A 275 15.01 -8.19 12.04
C ILE A 275 13.57 -8.25 11.53
N PHE A 276 13.21 -7.35 10.62
CA PHE A 276 11.98 -7.45 9.86
C PHE A 276 12.22 -8.18 8.55
N VAL A 277 11.33 -9.13 8.19
CA VAL A 277 11.49 -9.96 6.98
C VAL A 277 10.26 -9.87 6.08
N LEU A 278 10.45 -9.61 4.78
CA LEU A 278 9.37 -9.63 3.79
C LEU A 278 9.77 -10.43 2.54
N PRO A 279 9.35 -11.70 2.40
CA PRO A 279 9.78 -12.60 1.31
C PRO A 279 9.01 -12.38 0.00
N ALA A 280 8.14 -11.37 -0.08
CA ALA A 280 7.26 -11.14 -1.22
C ALA A 280 8.03 -10.62 -2.45
N ASN A 281 7.99 -11.37 -3.57
CA ASN A 281 8.55 -10.94 -4.85
C ASN A 281 7.69 -9.88 -5.57
N GLN A 282 6.41 -9.81 -5.23
CA GLN A 282 5.44 -8.91 -5.85
C GLN A 282 4.85 -8.00 -4.78
N GLU A 283 5.68 -7.13 -4.26
CA GLU A 283 5.28 -6.08 -3.34
C GLU A 283 5.18 -4.77 -4.11
N ALA A 284 4.02 -4.11 -4.04
CA ALA A 284 3.79 -2.86 -4.75
C ALA A 284 4.45 -1.65 -4.06
N PHE A 285 4.61 -1.70 -2.75
CA PHE A 285 5.34 -0.71 -1.97
C PHE A 285 6.00 -1.35 -0.74
N GLY A 286 5.24 -1.98 0.15
CA GLY A 286 5.75 -2.59 1.37
C GLY A 286 5.60 -1.68 2.60
N VAL A 287 4.39 -1.19 2.84
CA VAL A 287 4.11 -0.29 3.99
C VAL A 287 4.65 -0.85 5.31
N ALA A 288 4.41 -2.15 5.58
CA ALA A 288 4.91 -2.78 6.80
C ALA A 288 6.45 -2.78 6.92
N ALA A 289 7.17 -2.88 5.79
CA ALA A 289 8.63 -2.78 5.78
C ALA A 289 9.10 -1.34 6.06
N LEU A 290 8.36 -0.34 5.55
CA LEU A 290 8.64 1.07 5.85
C LEU A 290 8.33 1.40 7.31
N GLU A 291 7.26 0.84 7.88
CA GLU A 291 6.91 0.94 9.30
C GLU A 291 8.02 0.32 10.17
N ALA A 292 8.48 -0.89 9.84
CA ALA A 292 9.56 -1.58 10.52
C ALA A 292 10.90 -0.81 10.43
N ARG A 293 11.25 -0.27 9.25
CA ARG A 293 12.40 0.63 9.09
C ARG A 293 12.26 1.85 10.00
N SER A 294 11.07 2.47 10.05
CA SER A 294 10.82 3.62 10.90
C SER A 294 10.91 3.29 12.40
N ALA A 295 10.62 2.05 12.78
CA ALA A 295 10.84 1.54 14.14
C ALA A 295 12.33 1.25 14.46
N GLY A 296 13.22 1.32 13.48
CA GLY A 296 14.64 1.06 13.63
C GLY A 296 15.07 -0.39 13.31
N LEU A 297 14.21 -1.20 12.71
CA LEU A 297 14.57 -2.57 12.36
C LEU A 297 15.36 -2.66 11.06
N PRO A 298 16.43 -3.47 10.98
CA PRO A 298 16.98 -3.94 9.71
C PRO A 298 15.91 -4.67 8.91
N VAL A 299 15.76 -4.31 7.63
CA VAL A 299 14.75 -4.91 6.74
C VAL A 299 15.42 -5.92 5.81
N VAL A 300 15.00 -7.18 5.85
CA VAL A 300 15.45 -8.21 4.89
C VAL A 300 14.30 -8.55 3.96
N GLY A 301 14.53 -8.43 2.64
CA GLY A 301 13.47 -8.67 1.68
C GLY A 301 13.95 -8.89 0.26
N MET A 302 12.99 -9.02 -0.68
CA MET A 302 13.31 -9.32 -2.07
C MET A 302 13.64 -8.07 -2.87
N GLY A 303 14.82 -8.00 -3.50
CA GLY A 303 15.27 -6.86 -4.30
C GLY A 303 14.45 -6.61 -5.58
N ARG A 304 13.74 -7.63 -6.07
CA ARG A 304 12.82 -7.50 -7.23
C ARG A 304 11.46 -6.88 -6.87
N SER A 305 11.23 -6.61 -5.60
CA SER A 305 10.03 -5.94 -5.10
C SER A 305 10.24 -4.43 -5.01
N ALA A 306 9.17 -3.70 -4.68
CA ALA A 306 9.27 -2.26 -4.49
C ALA A 306 10.05 -1.85 -3.23
N LEU A 307 10.52 -2.79 -2.41
CA LEU A 307 11.41 -2.48 -1.27
C LEU A 307 12.69 -1.77 -1.71
N SER A 308 13.22 -2.11 -2.89
CA SER A 308 14.43 -1.47 -3.46
C SER A 308 14.31 0.04 -3.68
N HIS A 309 13.10 0.60 -3.61
CA HIS A 309 12.91 2.05 -3.75
C HIS A 309 13.16 2.83 -2.47
N PHE A 310 13.19 2.16 -1.30
CA PHE A 310 13.41 2.81 -0.02
C PHE A 310 14.33 2.03 0.94
N ILE A 311 14.78 0.85 0.56
CA ILE A 311 15.80 0.05 1.26
C ILE A 311 17.03 -0.03 0.36
N ARG A 312 18.10 0.64 0.74
CA ARG A 312 19.42 0.49 0.12
C ARG A 312 20.12 -0.70 0.77
N HIS A 313 20.59 -1.63 -0.06
CA HIS A 313 21.29 -2.82 0.41
C HIS A 313 22.53 -2.44 1.24
N GLY A 314 22.66 -3.02 2.43
CA GLY A 314 23.75 -2.73 3.38
C GLY A 314 23.56 -1.48 4.25
N VAL A 315 22.53 -0.65 4.00
CA VAL A 315 22.28 0.60 4.73
C VAL A 315 21.02 0.51 5.60
N GLU A 316 19.84 0.36 5.01
CA GLU A 316 18.58 0.20 5.75
C GLU A 316 18.20 -1.28 5.96
N GLY A 317 18.89 -2.18 5.25
CA GLY A 317 18.61 -3.61 5.29
C GLY A 317 19.35 -4.37 4.19
N LEU A 318 18.94 -5.62 3.96
CA LEU A 318 19.53 -6.49 2.95
C LEU A 318 18.48 -6.94 1.94
N LEU A 319 18.78 -6.80 0.66
CA LEU A 319 17.89 -7.15 -0.45
C LEU A 319 18.41 -8.39 -1.17
N ALA A 320 17.59 -9.42 -1.25
CA ALA A 320 17.91 -10.72 -1.83
C ALA A 320 17.37 -10.86 -3.27
N ALA A 321 18.11 -11.51 -4.15
CA ALA A 321 17.68 -11.85 -5.50
C ALA A 321 16.77 -13.09 -5.52
N ASP A 322 16.98 -14.04 -4.59
CA ASP A 322 16.25 -15.30 -4.48
C ASP A 322 16.10 -15.76 -3.00
N ASP A 323 15.48 -16.91 -2.79
CA ASP A 323 15.23 -17.46 -1.45
C ASP A 323 16.50 -17.94 -0.75
N GLY A 324 17.48 -18.42 -1.51
CA GLY A 324 18.78 -18.83 -0.97
C GLY A 324 19.55 -17.65 -0.42
N GLU A 325 19.57 -16.54 -1.16
CA GLU A 325 20.19 -15.31 -0.71
C GLU A 325 19.42 -14.66 0.46
N LEU A 326 18.08 -14.76 0.46
CA LEU A 326 17.26 -14.34 1.61
C LEU A 326 17.68 -15.06 2.89
N GLY A 327 17.88 -16.39 2.83
CA GLY A 327 18.38 -17.19 3.93
C GLY A 327 19.79 -16.77 4.36
N LYS A 328 20.71 -16.53 3.42
CA LYS A 328 22.08 -16.08 3.72
C LYS A 328 22.10 -14.70 4.41
N HIS A 329 21.26 -13.77 3.96
CA HIS A 329 21.14 -12.46 4.58
C HIS A 329 20.57 -12.52 6.00
N LEU A 330 19.61 -13.40 6.25
CA LEU A 330 19.12 -13.64 7.61
C LEU A 330 20.23 -14.20 8.49
N LEU A 331 20.97 -15.22 8.01
CA LEU A 331 22.09 -15.81 8.75
C LEU A 331 23.18 -14.77 9.05
N SER A 332 23.54 -13.94 8.08
CA SER A 332 24.57 -12.92 8.30
C SER A 332 24.17 -11.96 9.43
N LEU A 333 22.91 -11.51 9.49
CA LEU A 333 22.43 -10.63 10.58
C LEU A 333 22.18 -11.37 11.91
N ILE A 334 21.97 -12.69 11.89
CA ILE A 334 21.87 -13.52 13.09
C ILE A 334 23.27 -13.68 13.74
N HIS A 335 24.30 -13.86 12.93
CA HIS A 335 25.68 -14.06 13.39
C HIS A 335 26.40 -12.75 13.74
N ASP A 336 26.15 -11.70 12.96
CA ASP A 336 26.85 -10.41 13.09
C ASP A 336 25.99 -9.37 13.79
N ASP A 337 26.16 -9.29 15.11
CA ASP A 337 25.48 -8.31 15.96
C ASP A 337 25.87 -6.86 15.64
N GLU A 338 27.12 -6.65 15.24
CA GLU A 338 27.62 -5.32 14.96
C GLU A 338 26.94 -4.75 13.71
N SER A 339 26.93 -5.50 12.62
CA SER A 339 26.21 -5.14 11.40
C SER A 339 24.71 -4.94 11.65
N ARG A 340 24.08 -5.85 12.42
CA ARG A 340 22.64 -5.73 12.76
C ARG A 340 22.37 -4.45 13.54
N ARG A 341 23.16 -4.15 14.57
CA ARG A 341 23.02 -2.93 15.39
C ARG A 341 23.39 -1.67 14.62
N HIS A 342 24.34 -1.75 13.67
CA HIS A 342 24.69 -0.62 12.82
C HIS A 342 23.52 -0.21 11.94
N ILE A 343 22.91 -1.15 11.22
CA ILE A 343 21.73 -0.91 10.39
C ILE A 343 20.55 -0.41 11.27
N ALA A 344 20.33 -1.03 12.42
CA ALA A 344 19.26 -0.61 13.33
C ALA A 344 19.44 0.84 13.79
N ARG A 345 20.63 1.24 14.20
CA ARG A 345 20.97 2.63 14.59
C ARG A 345 20.73 3.59 13.42
N HIS A 346 21.20 3.24 12.22
CA HIS A 346 20.97 4.07 11.03
C HIS A 346 19.47 4.29 10.81
N ASN A 347 18.66 3.23 10.80
CA ASN A 347 17.22 3.31 10.59
C ASN A 347 16.50 4.13 11.67
N ARG A 348 17.00 4.08 12.92
CA ARG A 348 16.43 4.80 14.04
C ARG A 348 16.75 6.30 14.01
N THR A 349 17.96 6.66 13.58
CA THR A 349 18.43 8.04 13.59
C THR A 349 18.15 8.78 12.28
N THR A 350 18.03 8.07 11.16
CA THR A 350 17.77 8.68 9.86
C THR A 350 16.27 8.79 9.58
N ALA A 351 15.80 10.02 9.41
CA ALA A 351 14.42 10.25 9.02
C ALA A 351 14.11 9.66 7.64
N THR A 352 12.93 9.10 7.49
CA THR A 352 12.44 8.70 6.17
C THR A 352 11.83 9.91 5.45
N GLU A 353 12.01 9.98 4.13
CA GLU A 353 11.34 10.98 3.27
C GLU A 353 9.86 10.61 2.99
N TRP A 354 9.46 9.39 3.32
CA TRP A 354 8.13 8.84 3.07
C TRP A 354 7.16 9.22 4.20
N THR A 355 7.03 10.53 4.46
CA THR A 355 6.14 11.08 5.50
C THR A 355 4.80 11.52 4.92
N TRP A 356 3.78 11.64 5.76
CA TRP A 356 2.47 12.12 5.33
C TRP A 356 2.52 13.57 4.86
N GLU A 357 3.37 14.42 5.42
CA GLU A 357 3.54 15.81 4.97
C GLU A 357 4.02 15.85 3.52
N SER A 358 5.07 15.07 3.19
CA SER A 358 5.57 14.93 1.83
C SER A 358 4.53 14.32 0.88
N ALA A 359 3.82 13.30 1.34
CA ALA A 359 2.78 12.64 0.54
C ALA A 359 1.62 13.59 0.22
N ILE A 360 1.12 14.34 1.20
CA ILE A 360 0.04 15.31 1.00
C ILE A 360 0.45 16.39 0.00
N SER A 361 1.65 16.96 0.11
CA SER A 361 2.16 17.93 -0.86
C SER A 361 2.12 17.38 -2.29
N ARG A 362 2.64 16.17 -2.52
CA ARG A 362 2.64 15.51 -3.83
C ARG A 362 1.21 15.23 -4.36
N HIS A 363 0.28 14.88 -3.47
CA HIS A 363 -1.12 14.69 -3.86
C HIS A 363 -1.78 16.00 -4.28
N LEU A 364 -1.56 17.08 -3.55
CA LEU A 364 -2.10 18.39 -3.89
C LEU A 364 -1.55 18.94 -5.21
N GLU A 365 -0.25 18.74 -5.47
CA GLU A 365 0.37 19.08 -6.75
C GLU A 365 -0.29 18.31 -7.91
N LEU A 366 -0.53 16.99 -7.72
CA LEU A 366 -1.19 16.17 -8.74
C LEU A 366 -2.67 16.56 -8.93
N TYR A 367 -3.36 16.97 -7.87
CA TYR A 367 -4.73 17.48 -7.97
C TYR A 367 -4.79 18.80 -8.76
N ALA A 368 -3.83 19.71 -8.56
CA ALA A 368 -3.72 20.93 -9.34
C ALA A 368 -3.50 20.61 -10.83
N GLN A 369 -2.62 19.68 -11.14
CA GLN A 369 -2.39 19.20 -12.51
C GLN A 369 -3.65 18.58 -13.14
N ALA A 370 -4.39 17.75 -12.37
CA ALA A 370 -5.63 17.14 -12.85
C ALA A 370 -6.70 18.19 -13.21
N ARG A 371 -6.78 19.28 -12.44
CA ARG A 371 -7.68 20.40 -12.75
C ARG A 371 -7.27 21.09 -14.05
N GLN A 372 -5.99 21.37 -14.24
CA GLN A 372 -5.47 21.98 -15.48
C GLN A 372 -5.71 21.08 -16.70
N GLU A 373 -5.49 19.78 -16.57
CA GLU A 373 -5.69 18.83 -17.67
C GLU A 373 -7.16 18.72 -18.08
N ARG A 374 -8.07 18.73 -17.09
CA ARG A 374 -9.52 18.80 -17.35
C ARG A 374 -9.90 20.06 -18.13
N ASP A 375 -9.35 21.23 -17.75
CA ASP A 375 -9.68 22.50 -18.39
C ASP A 375 -9.18 22.55 -19.83
N ARG A 376 -7.99 22.02 -20.11
CA ARG A 376 -7.45 21.83 -21.47
C ARG A 376 -8.36 20.95 -22.32
N PHE A 377 -8.77 19.80 -21.77
CA PHE A 377 -9.64 18.86 -22.47
C PHE A 377 -11.01 19.48 -22.82
N ASN A 378 -11.62 20.18 -21.89
CA ASN A 378 -12.90 20.86 -22.11
C ASN A 378 -12.76 22.00 -23.12
N GLY A 379 -11.68 22.77 -23.09
CA GLY A 379 -11.39 23.82 -24.07
C GLY A 379 -11.26 23.26 -25.49
N GLN A 380 -10.50 22.17 -25.67
CA GLN A 380 -10.35 21.51 -26.98
C GLN A 380 -11.68 20.94 -27.50
N ARG A 381 -12.53 20.44 -26.63
CA ARG A 381 -13.86 19.93 -27.00
C ARG A 381 -14.78 21.05 -27.50
N LEU A 382 -14.77 22.21 -26.84
CA LEU A 382 -15.54 23.39 -27.26
C LEU A 382 -15.05 23.95 -28.59
N CYS A 383 -13.74 24.01 -28.83
CA CYS A 383 -13.17 24.42 -30.12
C CYS A 383 -13.59 23.47 -31.27
N ARG A 384 -13.62 22.16 -31.02
CA ARG A 384 -14.07 21.17 -32.05
C ARG A 384 -15.57 21.32 -32.39
N ILE A 385 -16.39 21.63 -31.39
CA ILE A 385 -17.85 21.83 -31.61
C ILE A 385 -18.07 23.11 -32.42
N ARG A 386 -17.36 24.19 -32.09
CA ARG A 386 -17.48 25.49 -32.80
C ARG A 386 -16.82 25.50 -34.18
N GLY A 387 -15.82 24.65 -34.42
CA GLY A 387 -15.17 24.52 -35.74
C GLY A 387 -15.90 23.60 -36.74
N ASN A 388 -16.99 22.94 -36.33
CA ASN A 388 -17.86 22.11 -37.17
C ASN A 388 -19.24 22.78 -37.43
N GLU A 389 -19.41 24.06 -37.13
CA GLU A 389 -20.56 24.80 -37.64
C GLU A 389 -20.26 25.23 -39.11
N PRO A 390 -21.14 24.90 -40.07
CA PRO A 390 -20.91 25.11 -41.51
C PRO A 390 -20.82 26.59 -41.88
#